data_4634b66fcb5274c71d2e9e06638c7c40
#
_entry.id   4634b66fcb5274c71d2e9e06638c7c40
#
_cell.length_a   1.000
_cell.length_b   1.000
_cell.length_c   1.000
_cell.angle_alpha   90.00
_cell.angle_beta   90.00
_cell.angle_gamma   90.00
#
_symmetry.space_group_name_H-M   'P 1'
#
loop_
_entity.id
_entity.type
_entity.pdbx_description
1 polymer ?
#
loop_
_entity_poly.entity_id
_entity_poly.type
_entity_poly.pdbx_seq_one_letter_code
_entity_poly.pdbx_strand_id
1 'polypeptide(L)'
;MTIGEIVAAFATGEPPLRIEAYDGSAFGPENSELVLRLTSRRALQYFVTAPGDLGLARAYLMGELEVDGVHPGAPHDVFGALEVFRKTMTHTPDLRTMARIARSIGRENITMLPIPEQEVPAAWRRVAHGMRRHSKKRDSEVVSYHYDVSNRFYEWILGPSMTYTCACY
;
A
#
# COMPACT_ATOMS: atom_id res chain seq x y z
N MET A 1 22.74 7.16 -0.15
CA MET A 1 22.12 6.09 -0.96
C MET A 1 20.98 6.70 -1.75
N THR A 2 20.87 6.37 -3.02
CA THR A 2 19.69 6.68 -3.84
C THR A 2 18.51 5.79 -3.44
N ILE A 3 17.29 6.16 -3.87
CA ILE A 3 16.10 5.34 -3.60
C ILE A 3 16.22 3.98 -4.29
N GLY A 4 16.74 3.93 -5.52
CA GLY A 4 17.02 2.67 -6.21
C GLY A 4 17.96 1.74 -5.45
N GLU A 5 19.02 2.28 -4.84
CA GLU A 5 19.93 1.51 -3.98
C GLU A 5 19.26 1.02 -2.69
N ILE A 6 18.35 1.83 -2.12
CA ILE A 6 17.55 1.42 -0.95
C ILE A 6 16.64 0.26 -1.31
N VAL A 7 15.92 0.37 -2.42
CA VAL A 7 15.04 -0.69 -2.92
C VAL A 7 15.83 -1.97 -3.20
N ALA A 8 16.98 -1.86 -3.89
CA ALA A 8 17.85 -2.98 -4.17
C ALA A 8 18.31 -3.73 -2.91
N ALA A 9 18.47 -3.01 -1.79
CA ALA A 9 18.87 -3.63 -0.52
C ALA A 9 17.79 -4.54 0.08
N PHE A 10 16.50 -4.35 -0.26
CA PHE A 10 15.40 -5.20 0.18
C PHE A 10 14.99 -6.26 -0.84
N ALA A 11 15.52 -6.16 -2.05
CA ALA A 11 15.16 -7.07 -3.14
C ALA A 11 15.99 -8.35 -3.10
N THR A 12 15.38 -9.44 -3.61
CA THR A 12 16.04 -10.73 -3.82
C THR A 12 16.06 -11.06 -5.30
N GLY A 13 17.26 -11.27 -5.85
CA GLY A 13 17.45 -11.65 -7.26
C GLY A 13 17.13 -10.53 -8.25
N GLU A 14 16.96 -10.90 -9.53
CA GLU A 14 16.47 -9.99 -10.56
C GLU A 14 14.93 -9.95 -10.54
N PRO A 15 14.33 -8.82 -10.22
CA PRO A 15 12.88 -8.75 -10.15
C PRO A 15 12.26 -8.67 -11.55
N PRO A 16 11.07 -9.24 -11.76
CA PRO A 16 10.29 -9.07 -13.00
C PRO A 16 9.54 -7.73 -13.00
N LEU A 17 10.01 -6.75 -12.27
CA LEU A 17 9.43 -5.40 -12.16
C LEU A 17 10.53 -4.34 -12.15
N ARG A 18 10.18 -3.14 -12.57
CA ARG A 18 11.03 -1.95 -12.47
C ARG A 18 10.46 -0.99 -11.45
N ILE A 19 11.30 -0.43 -10.63
CA ILE A 19 10.95 0.67 -9.71
C ILE A 19 11.73 1.89 -10.14
N GLU A 20 11.04 2.97 -10.45
CA GLU A 20 11.58 4.28 -10.78
C GLU A 20 11.28 5.26 -9.66
N ALA A 21 12.24 6.09 -9.31
CA ALA A 21 12.10 7.03 -8.22
C ALA A 21 12.29 8.48 -8.68
N TYR A 22 11.66 9.39 -7.95
CA TYR A 22 11.70 10.85 -8.20
C TYR A 22 13.12 11.45 -8.15
N ASP A 23 14.09 10.76 -7.54
CA ASP A 23 15.49 11.16 -7.51
C ASP A 23 16.27 10.76 -8.78
N GLY A 24 15.58 10.22 -9.79
CA GLY A 24 16.14 9.75 -11.04
C GLY A 24 16.79 8.38 -10.96
N SER A 25 16.81 7.74 -9.79
CA SER A 25 17.32 6.39 -9.64
C SER A 25 16.26 5.34 -10.02
N ALA A 26 16.72 4.15 -10.40
CA ALA A 26 15.83 3.03 -10.72
C ALA A 26 16.42 1.72 -10.22
N PHE A 27 15.55 0.71 -10.09
CA PHE A 27 15.90 -0.67 -9.77
C PHE A 27 15.09 -1.63 -10.65
N GLY A 28 15.70 -2.70 -11.12
CA GLY A 28 15.10 -3.70 -12.00
C GLY A 28 15.34 -3.43 -13.48
N PRO A 29 14.97 -4.38 -14.36
CA PRO A 29 15.23 -4.33 -15.80
C PRO A 29 14.53 -3.14 -16.48
N GLU A 30 15.17 -2.56 -17.50
CA GLU A 30 14.59 -1.44 -18.27
C GLU A 30 13.32 -1.84 -19.05
N ASN A 31 13.26 -3.09 -19.49
CA ASN A 31 12.16 -3.61 -20.31
C ASN A 31 11.10 -4.36 -19.49
N SER A 32 10.94 -4.03 -18.23
CA SER A 32 9.88 -4.63 -17.41
C SER A 32 8.51 -4.18 -17.84
N GLU A 33 7.58 -5.13 -17.95
CA GLU A 33 6.17 -4.85 -18.25
C GLU A 33 5.46 -4.20 -17.05
N LEU A 34 5.93 -4.48 -15.83
CA LEU A 34 5.42 -3.90 -14.60
C LEU A 34 6.40 -2.83 -14.10
N VAL A 35 5.93 -1.59 -14.04
CA VAL A 35 6.72 -0.44 -13.57
C VAL A 35 6.00 0.26 -12.43
N LEU A 36 6.69 0.42 -11.31
CA LEU A 36 6.24 1.22 -10.17
C LEU A 36 7.03 2.53 -10.14
N ARG A 37 6.34 3.67 -10.24
CA ARG A 37 6.95 5.00 -10.16
C ARG A 37 6.62 5.69 -8.85
N LEU A 38 7.65 5.95 -8.07
CA LEU A 38 7.56 6.86 -6.93
C LEU A 38 7.67 8.29 -7.47
N THR A 39 6.54 8.98 -7.58
CA THR A 39 6.46 10.29 -8.26
C THR A 39 7.01 11.42 -7.42
N SER A 40 7.07 11.23 -6.11
CA SER A 40 7.53 12.27 -5.20
C SER A 40 8.16 11.71 -3.93
N ARG A 41 8.78 12.62 -3.17
CA ARG A 41 9.30 12.33 -1.83
C ARG A 41 8.22 11.79 -0.87
N ARG A 42 6.96 12.17 -1.06
CA ARG A 42 5.84 11.73 -0.21
C ARG A 42 5.59 10.24 -0.34
N ALA A 43 5.83 9.65 -1.51
CA ALA A 43 5.79 8.20 -1.69
C ALA A 43 6.73 7.50 -0.70
N LEU A 44 8.01 7.95 -0.64
CA LEU A 44 8.98 7.41 0.32
C LEU A 44 8.54 7.59 1.77
N GLN A 45 7.94 8.73 2.12
CA GLN A 45 7.41 8.98 3.46
C GLN A 45 6.30 8.00 3.85
N TYR A 46 5.39 7.65 2.93
CA TYR A 46 4.37 6.62 3.17
C TYR A 46 5.00 5.24 3.43
N PHE A 47 6.00 4.84 2.65
CA PHE A 47 6.70 3.58 2.86
C PHE A 47 7.45 3.53 4.21
N VAL A 48 8.06 4.63 4.63
CA VAL A 48 8.82 4.70 5.88
C VAL A 48 7.89 4.73 7.10
N THR A 49 6.79 5.47 7.03
CA THR A 49 5.86 5.66 8.16
C THR A 49 4.81 4.57 8.29
N ALA A 50 4.56 3.82 7.23
CA ALA A 50 3.65 2.69 7.20
C ALA A 50 4.25 1.55 6.35
N PRO A 51 5.26 0.83 6.84
CA PRO A 51 5.95 -0.18 6.04
C PRO A 51 5.02 -1.31 5.59
N GLY A 52 5.31 -1.86 4.41
CA GLY A 52 4.54 -2.94 3.80
C GLY A 52 3.36 -2.44 2.96
N ASP A 53 2.32 -3.28 2.86
CA ASP A 53 1.17 -3.06 1.96
C ASP A 53 0.41 -1.77 2.27
N LEU A 54 0.38 -1.35 3.53
CA LEU A 54 -0.33 -0.14 3.94
C LEU A 54 0.30 1.13 3.36
N GLY A 55 1.62 1.23 3.40
CA GLY A 55 2.32 2.38 2.79
C GLY A 55 2.20 2.39 1.28
N LEU A 56 2.25 1.21 0.65
CA LEU A 56 2.03 1.04 -0.78
C LEU A 56 0.63 1.53 -1.18
N ALA A 57 -0.39 1.05 -0.49
CA ALA A 57 -1.78 1.44 -0.74
C ALA A 57 -2.01 2.94 -0.52
N ARG A 58 -1.46 3.52 0.54
CA ARG A 58 -1.56 4.96 0.82
C ARG A 58 -0.88 5.79 -0.26
N ALA A 59 0.34 5.43 -0.65
CA ALA A 59 1.07 6.12 -1.70
C ALA A 59 0.28 6.08 -3.02
N TYR A 60 -0.30 4.94 -3.37
CA TYR A 60 -1.12 4.77 -4.57
C TYR A 60 -2.40 5.61 -4.52
N LEU A 61 -3.18 5.53 -3.43
CA LEU A 61 -4.42 6.28 -3.26
C LEU A 61 -4.21 7.81 -3.26
N MET A 62 -3.05 8.25 -2.80
CA MET A 62 -2.70 9.68 -2.77
C MET A 62 -2.03 10.17 -4.06
N GLY A 63 -1.89 9.32 -5.10
CA GLY A 63 -1.27 9.66 -6.37
C GLY A 63 0.25 9.85 -6.29
N GLU A 64 0.88 9.37 -5.23
CA GLU A 64 2.34 9.44 -5.02
C GLU A 64 3.08 8.20 -5.55
N LEU A 65 2.32 7.17 -5.92
CA LEU A 65 2.79 5.94 -6.57
C LEU A 65 1.94 5.69 -7.82
N GLU A 66 2.59 5.59 -8.96
CA GLU A 66 1.97 5.14 -10.21
C GLU A 66 2.40 3.71 -10.50
N VAL A 67 1.51 2.93 -11.11
CA VAL A 67 1.75 1.55 -11.48
C VAL A 67 1.38 1.35 -12.94
N ASP A 68 2.36 1.09 -13.79
CA ASP A 68 2.15 0.73 -15.18
C ASP A 68 2.18 -0.79 -15.37
N GLY A 69 1.50 -1.27 -16.41
CA GLY A 69 1.41 -2.69 -16.72
C GLY A 69 0.29 -3.42 -15.99
N VAL A 70 -0.59 -2.69 -15.32
CA VAL A 70 -1.74 -3.22 -14.57
C VAL A 70 -3.04 -2.68 -15.13
N HIS A 71 -3.75 -3.48 -15.93
CA HIS A 71 -5.12 -3.19 -16.38
C HIS A 71 -5.77 -4.49 -16.92
N PRO A 72 -7.10 -4.51 -17.16
CA PRO A 72 -7.75 -5.65 -17.79
C PRO A 72 -7.19 -5.92 -19.18
N GLY A 73 -6.40 -6.89 -19.40
CA GLY A 73 -5.69 -7.19 -20.66
C GLY A 73 -4.17 -7.03 -20.58
N ALA A 74 -3.64 -6.52 -19.46
CA ALA A 74 -2.22 -6.58 -19.15
C ALA A 74 -1.84 -7.97 -18.62
N PRO A 75 -0.53 -8.34 -18.65
CA PRO A 75 -0.06 -9.61 -18.07
C PRO A 75 -0.32 -9.71 -16.56
N HIS A 76 -0.44 -8.57 -15.89
CA HIS A 76 -0.67 -8.49 -14.45
C HIS A 76 -1.98 -7.76 -14.14
N ASP A 77 -2.80 -8.36 -13.31
CA ASP A 77 -3.83 -7.66 -12.59
C ASP A 77 -3.24 -7.02 -11.31
N VAL A 78 -4.05 -6.25 -10.58
CA VAL A 78 -3.59 -5.54 -9.36
C VAL A 78 -3.03 -6.51 -8.31
N PHE A 79 -3.65 -7.67 -8.14
CA PHE A 79 -3.22 -8.67 -7.16
C PHE A 79 -1.93 -9.37 -7.60
N GLY A 80 -1.82 -9.70 -8.89
CA GLY A 80 -0.60 -10.25 -9.47
C GLY A 80 0.58 -9.30 -9.35
N ALA A 81 0.38 -8.00 -9.60
CA ALA A 81 1.41 -6.97 -9.42
C ALA A 81 1.87 -6.86 -7.95
N LEU A 82 0.93 -6.89 -7.00
CA LEU A 82 1.24 -6.87 -5.57
C LEU A 82 2.02 -8.13 -5.16
N GLU A 83 1.64 -9.29 -5.69
CA GLU A 83 2.34 -10.56 -5.42
C GLU A 83 3.78 -10.54 -5.96
N VAL A 84 3.99 -10.02 -7.17
CA VAL A 84 5.32 -9.81 -7.74
C VAL A 84 6.15 -8.89 -6.85
N PHE A 85 5.60 -7.77 -6.42
CA PHE A 85 6.27 -6.85 -5.49
C PHE A 85 6.67 -7.54 -4.19
N ARG A 86 5.73 -8.26 -3.54
CA ARG A 86 5.99 -8.99 -2.28
C ARG A 86 7.05 -10.06 -2.43
N LYS A 87 7.02 -10.82 -3.51
CA LYS A 87 8.05 -11.85 -3.79
C LYS A 87 9.42 -11.24 -4.04
N THR A 88 9.47 -10.05 -4.60
CA THR A 88 10.72 -9.33 -4.86
C THR A 88 11.31 -8.75 -3.57
N MET A 89 10.49 -8.15 -2.70
CA MET A 89 10.90 -7.46 -1.48
C MET A 89 10.98 -8.41 -0.27
N THR A 90 11.82 -9.42 -0.35
CA THR A 90 11.93 -10.46 0.69
C THR A 90 13.24 -10.42 1.47
N HIS A 91 14.24 -9.67 1.00
CA HIS A 91 15.52 -9.58 1.69
C HIS A 91 15.46 -8.65 2.90
N THR A 92 16.06 -9.06 3.99
CA THR A 92 16.26 -8.20 5.18
C THR A 92 17.71 -7.76 5.23
N PRO A 93 18.00 -6.48 5.00
CA PRO A 93 19.37 -5.97 5.02
C PRO A 93 20.03 -6.14 6.38
N ASP A 94 21.36 -6.24 6.40
CA ASP A 94 22.14 -6.27 7.63
C ASP A 94 22.06 -4.94 8.40
N LEU A 95 22.46 -4.95 9.68
CA LEU A 95 22.40 -3.78 10.55
C LEU A 95 23.19 -2.57 10.01
N ARG A 96 24.31 -2.82 9.33
CA ARG A 96 25.14 -1.74 8.75
C ARG A 96 24.42 -1.08 7.58
N THR A 97 23.82 -1.89 6.73
CA THR A 97 23.01 -1.41 5.59
C THR A 97 21.77 -0.68 6.09
N MET A 98 21.06 -1.23 7.09
CA MET A 98 19.93 -0.54 7.73
C MET A 98 20.34 0.82 8.33
N ALA A 99 21.48 0.92 8.99
CA ALA A 99 21.97 2.19 9.52
C ALA A 99 22.32 3.20 8.40
N ARG A 100 22.84 2.74 7.27
CA ARG A 100 23.10 3.59 6.09
C ARG A 100 21.79 4.08 5.47
N ILE A 101 20.82 3.19 5.31
CA ILE A 101 19.47 3.52 4.82
C ILE A 101 18.83 4.57 5.73
N ALA A 102 18.77 4.33 7.03
CA ALA A 102 18.19 5.27 7.99
C ALA A 102 18.84 6.66 7.94
N ARG A 103 20.16 6.70 7.76
CA ARG A 103 20.88 7.97 7.62
C ARG A 103 20.61 8.68 6.30
N SER A 104 20.45 7.93 5.21
CA SER A 104 20.18 8.50 3.88
C SER A 104 18.73 8.93 3.69
N ILE A 105 17.77 8.28 4.36
CA ILE A 105 16.36 8.69 4.34
C ILE A 105 16.18 10.09 4.92
N GLY A 106 16.92 10.43 5.99
CA GLY A 106 16.82 11.73 6.64
C GLY A 106 15.58 11.85 7.54
N ARG A 107 15.68 12.75 8.54
CA ARG A 107 14.60 12.96 9.52
C ARG A 107 13.33 13.53 8.89
N GLU A 108 13.47 14.27 7.82
CA GLU A 108 12.38 14.89 7.09
C GLU A 108 11.45 13.87 6.42
N ASN A 109 11.91 12.65 6.16
CA ASN A 109 11.10 11.58 5.58
C ASN A 109 10.38 10.71 6.62
N ILE A 110 10.61 10.94 7.90
CA ILE A 110 9.94 10.24 9.02
C ILE A 110 8.66 10.98 9.45
N THR A 111 8.37 12.15 8.88
CA THR A 111 7.17 12.91 9.20
C THR A 111 5.93 12.18 8.71
N MET A 112 4.96 11.95 9.61
CA MET A 112 3.69 11.35 9.24
C MET A 112 2.92 12.26 8.29
N LEU A 113 2.55 11.70 7.15
CA LEU A 113 1.69 12.33 6.16
C LEU A 113 0.21 12.15 6.49
N PRO A 114 -0.66 13.00 5.94
CA PRO A 114 -2.10 12.77 6.01
C PRO A 114 -2.45 11.39 5.46
N ILE A 115 -3.31 10.70 6.17
CA ILE A 115 -3.87 9.42 5.69
C ILE A 115 -4.96 9.69 4.64
N PRO A 116 -5.17 8.78 3.67
CA PRO A 116 -6.23 8.91 2.68
C PRO A 116 -7.61 9.11 3.33
N GLU A 117 -8.48 9.88 2.67
CA GLU A 117 -9.84 10.12 3.18
C GLU A 117 -10.64 8.83 3.39
N GLN A 118 -10.37 7.82 2.57
CA GLN A 118 -10.95 6.48 2.67
C GLN A 118 -10.65 5.78 4.00
N GLU A 119 -9.52 6.09 4.63
CA GLU A 119 -9.15 5.56 5.94
C GLU A 119 -9.65 6.41 7.11
N VAL A 120 -10.02 7.69 6.86
CA VAL A 120 -10.40 8.62 7.92
C VAL A 120 -11.82 8.33 8.39
N PRO A 121 -12.03 7.86 9.63
CA PRO A 121 -13.36 7.71 10.18
C PRO A 121 -14.08 9.08 10.23
N ALA A 122 -15.40 9.10 10.13
CA ALA A 122 -16.19 10.31 10.37
C ALA A 122 -15.78 10.97 11.70
N ALA A 123 -15.85 12.32 11.78
CA ALA A 123 -15.29 13.09 12.90
C ALA A 123 -15.77 12.60 14.28
N TRP A 124 -17.06 12.22 14.39
CA TRP A 124 -17.62 11.66 15.62
C TRP A 124 -17.04 10.29 16.00
N ARG A 125 -16.63 9.47 15.01
CA ARG A 125 -15.96 8.17 15.23
C ARG A 125 -14.56 8.35 15.81
N ARG A 126 -13.84 9.43 15.43
CA ARG A 126 -12.53 9.77 16.01
C ARG A 126 -12.62 10.06 17.50
N VAL A 127 -13.68 10.72 17.93
CA VAL A 127 -13.94 10.98 19.36
C VAL A 127 -14.30 9.67 20.09
N ALA A 128 -15.12 8.82 19.50
CA ALA A 128 -15.50 7.52 20.07
C ALA A 128 -14.33 6.53 20.15
N HIS A 129 -13.37 6.59 19.22
CA HIS A 129 -12.15 5.76 19.25
C HIS A 129 -11.21 6.08 20.44
N GLY A 130 -11.31 7.26 21.04
CA GLY A 130 -10.63 7.57 22.29
C GLY A 130 -11.22 6.87 23.52
N MET A 131 -12.44 6.35 23.42
CA MET A 131 -13.09 5.57 24.46
C MET A 131 -12.68 4.10 24.42
N ARG A 132 -12.73 3.43 25.54
CA ARG A 132 -12.28 2.05 25.84
C ARG A 132 -12.24 1.10 24.62
N ARG A 133 -11.08 0.48 24.38
CA ARG A 133 -10.94 -0.68 23.45
C ARG A 133 -11.96 -1.76 23.85
N HIS A 134 -12.63 -2.35 22.84
CA HIS A 134 -13.62 -3.45 23.03
C HIS A 134 -14.90 -3.06 23.80
N SER A 135 -15.49 -1.92 23.52
CA SER A 135 -16.86 -1.67 23.95
C SER A 135 -17.84 -2.18 22.88
N LYS A 136 -18.99 -2.73 23.30
CA LYS A 136 -20.08 -3.19 22.39
C LYS A 136 -20.46 -2.12 21.36
N LYS A 137 -20.45 -0.85 21.79
CA LYS A 137 -20.76 0.29 20.91
C LYS A 137 -19.71 0.47 19.81
N ARG A 138 -18.43 0.36 20.16
CA ARG A 138 -17.33 0.46 19.19
C ARG A 138 -17.34 -0.71 18.20
N ASP A 139 -17.56 -1.92 18.70
CA ASP A 139 -17.59 -3.12 17.87
C ASP A 139 -18.77 -3.06 16.89
N SER A 140 -19.95 -2.57 17.32
CA SER A 140 -21.09 -2.29 16.45
C SER A 140 -20.77 -1.22 15.40
N GLU A 141 -20.08 -0.15 15.75
CA GLU A 141 -19.68 0.93 14.83
C GLU A 141 -18.64 0.46 13.80
N VAL A 142 -17.71 -0.41 14.19
CA VAL A 142 -16.74 -1.02 13.28
C VAL A 142 -17.44 -1.92 12.27
N VAL A 143 -18.37 -2.77 12.73
CA VAL A 143 -19.19 -3.63 11.85
C VAL A 143 -20.02 -2.77 10.89
N SER A 144 -20.73 -1.76 11.40
CA SER A 144 -21.50 -0.82 10.58
C SER A 144 -20.64 -0.15 9.52
N TYR A 145 -19.44 0.28 9.86
CA TYR A 145 -18.52 0.92 8.91
C TYR A 145 -18.11 0.00 7.76
N HIS A 146 -17.97 -1.30 8.02
CA HIS A 146 -17.62 -2.27 6.98
C HIS A 146 -18.80 -2.67 6.09
N TYR A 147 -20.00 -2.62 6.63
CA TYR A 147 -21.22 -3.11 5.95
C TYR A 147 -22.21 -2.03 5.53
N ASP A 148 -22.06 -0.78 6.03
CA ASP A 148 -22.90 0.38 5.67
C ASP A 148 -22.51 0.98 4.31
N VAL A 149 -22.45 0.14 3.31
CA VAL A 149 -22.32 0.53 1.91
C VAL A 149 -23.67 0.41 1.22
N SER A 150 -23.87 1.16 0.12
CA SER A 150 -25.17 1.16 -0.56
C SER A 150 -25.53 -0.23 -1.10
N ASN A 151 -26.84 -0.54 -1.16
CA ASN A 151 -27.33 -1.75 -1.80
C ASN A 151 -26.79 -1.90 -3.23
N ARG A 152 -26.63 -0.79 -3.95
CA ARG A 152 -26.07 -0.77 -5.30
C ARG A 152 -24.63 -1.25 -5.34
N PHE A 153 -23.84 -0.96 -4.32
CA PHE A 153 -22.48 -1.50 -4.20
C PHE A 153 -22.51 -3.03 -4.04
N TYR A 154 -23.42 -3.55 -3.21
CA TYR A 154 -23.60 -4.99 -3.07
C TYR A 154 -24.11 -5.65 -4.35
N GLU A 155 -25.03 -5.02 -5.08
CA GLU A 155 -25.48 -5.50 -6.40
C GLU A 155 -24.32 -5.65 -7.39
N TRP A 156 -23.38 -4.70 -7.40
CA TRP A 156 -22.21 -4.77 -8.28
C TRP A 156 -21.24 -5.90 -7.91
N ILE A 157 -21.05 -6.15 -6.61
CA ILE A 157 -20.09 -7.17 -6.14
C ILE A 157 -20.72 -8.55 -6.16
N LEU A 158 -21.96 -8.67 -5.70
CA LEU A 158 -22.63 -9.96 -5.50
C LEU A 158 -23.51 -10.39 -6.70
N GLY A 159 -23.71 -9.49 -7.64
CA GLY A 159 -24.60 -9.71 -8.77
C GLY A 159 -26.08 -9.78 -8.37
N PRO A 160 -26.96 -10.19 -9.30
CA PRO A 160 -28.42 -10.19 -9.08
C PRO A 160 -28.88 -11.09 -7.93
N SER A 161 -28.11 -12.10 -7.57
CA SER A 161 -28.48 -13.03 -6.49
C SER A 161 -28.30 -12.44 -5.08
N MET A 162 -27.48 -11.38 -4.95
CA MET A 162 -27.13 -10.75 -3.66
C MET A 162 -26.60 -11.76 -2.62
N THR A 163 -26.06 -12.89 -3.08
CA THR A 163 -25.57 -13.95 -2.19
C THR A 163 -24.16 -13.62 -1.72
N TYR A 164 -24.00 -13.29 -0.44
CA TYR A 164 -22.71 -12.97 0.17
C TYR A 164 -21.95 -14.20 0.63
N THR A 165 -22.64 -15.16 1.22
CA THR A 165 -22.08 -16.45 1.66
C THR A 165 -23.04 -17.57 1.43
N CYS A 166 -22.54 -18.77 1.10
CA CYS A 166 -23.30 -20.02 1.15
C CYS A 166 -23.05 -20.63 2.54
N ALA A 167 -24.02 -20.53 3.42
CA ALA A 167 -24.00 -21.30 4.67
C ALA A 167 -24.39 -22.74 4.34
N CYS A 168 -23.40 -23.65 4.34
CA CYS A 168 -23.66 -25.08 4.36
C CYS A 168 -23.83 -25.50 5.83
N TYR A 169 -25.02 -25.93 6.20
CA TYR A 169 -25.34 -26.51 7.48
C TYR A 169 -25.22 -28.04 7.39
#